data_217437e6eae961845346e61055a829e0
#
_entry.id   217437e6eae961845346e61055a829e0
#
_cell.length_a   1.000
_cell.length_b   1.000
_cell.length_c   1.000
_cell.angle_alpha   90.00
_cell.angle_beta   90.00
_cell.angle_gamma   90.00
#
_symmetry.space_group_name_H-M   'P 1'
#
loop_
_entity.id
_entity.type
_entity.pdbx_description
1 polymer ?
#
loop_
_entity_poly.entity_id
_entity_poly.type
_entity_poly.pdbx_seq_one_letter_code
_entity_poly.pdbx_strand_id
1 'polypeptide(L)'
;MIIERYMVDGEVEPVSHYCHSVRAGNLVWVSGVVGMRADGTIPGDTVAQFEIAMDALDACLRAAGGKPEHVVKVQVFMTDISERASINPRRIDYFREHRPASTLV
;
A
#
# COMPACT_ATOMS: atom_id res chain seq x y z
N MET A 1 -8.99 24.78 4.08
CA MET A 1 -8.95 23.32 3.92
C MET A 1 -8.11 22.70 5.02
N ILE A 2 -8.63 21.68 5.68
CA ILE A 2 -7.89 20.96 6.71
C ILE A 2 -7.15 19.82 6.02
N ILE A 3 -5.84 19.76 6.23
CA ILE A 3 -5.00 18.69 5.72
C ILE A 3 -4.38 17.98 6.91
N GLU A 4 -4.60 16.67 6.98
CA GLU A 4 -4.08 15.83 8.05
C GLU A 4 -3.01 14.90 7.49
N ARG A 5 -1.85 14.85 8.16
CA ARG A 5 -0.71 14.04 7.76
C ARG A 5 -0.42 13.03 8.84
N TYR A 6 -0.18 11.78 8.43
CA TYR A 6 -0.04 10.66 9.37
C TYR A 6 1.31 10.01 9.25
N MET A 7 1.96 9.86 10.40
CA MET A 7 3.14 9.01 10.58
C MET A 7 2.65 7.80 11.37
N VAL A 8 2.72 6.62 10.78
CA VAL A 8 2.08 5.41 11.31
C VAL A 8 3.11 4.61 12.13
N ASP A 9 2.84 4.45 13.41
CA ASP A 9 3.72 3.68 14.30
C ASP A 9 3.79 2.21 13.88
N GLY A 10 4.97 1.64 13.96
CA GLY A 10 5.22 0.24 13.60
C GLY A 10 5.50 0.02 12.11
N GLU A 11 5.27 1.01 11.27
CA GLU A 11 5.61 0.94 9.86
C GLU A 11 7.03 1.44 9.61
N VAL A 12 7.61 1.03 8.46
CA VAL A 12 8.94 1.48 8.07
C VAL A 12 8.96 3.01 8.00
N GLU A 13 9.95 3.62 8.64
CA GLU A 13 10.11 5.07 8.60
C GLU A 13 10.30 5.57 7.16
N PRO A 14 9.68 6.69 6.78
CA PRO A 14 9.95 7.29 5.48
C PRO A 14 11.44 7.60 5.32
N VAL A 15 12.01 7.16 4.20
CA VAL A 15 13.44 7.32 3.93
C VAL A 15 13.80 8.72 3.45
N SER A 16 12.81 9.58 3.23
CA SER A 16 12.99 10.95 2.77
C SER A 16 11.93 11.85 3.39
N HIS A 17 11.72 13.03 2.83
CA HIS A 17 10.82 14.02 3.40
C HIS A 17 9.39 13.83 2.93
N TYR A 18 8.67 12.87 3.52
CA TYR A 18 7.25 12.59 3.27
C TYR A 18 6.65 11.87 4.49
N CYS A 19 5.32 11.76 4.52
CA CYS A 19 4.60 11.02 5.55
C CYS A 19 3.95 9.77 4.96
N HIS A 20 3.41 8.90 5.79
CA HIS A 20 2.81 7.65 5.35
C HIS A 20 1.50 7.84 4.60
N SER A 21 0.66 8.76 5.05
CA SER A 21 -0.60 9.06 4.39
C SER A 21 -1.06 10.48 4.66
N VAL A 22 -1.91 11.01 3.78
CA VAL A 22 -2.47 12.35 3.89
C VAL A 22 -3.97 12.27 3.65
N ARG A 23 -4.72 12.95 4.48
CA ARG A 23 -6.15 13.17 4.26
C ARG A 23 -6.42 14.64 4.02
N ALA A 24 -7.14 14.95 2.96
CA ALA A 24 -7.63 16.30 2.65
C ALA A 24 -9.11 16.19 2.27
N GLY A 25 -9.99 16.63 3.17
CA GLY A 25 -11.45 16.47 2.98
C GLY A 25 -11.83 14.99 2.90
N ASN A 26 -12.42 14.61 1.77
CA ASN A 26 -12.87 13.23 1.51
C ASN A 26 -11.83 12.39 0.76
N LEU A 27 -10.65 12.93 0.50
CA LEU A 27 -9.61 12.24 -0.26
C LEU A 27 -8.46 11.84 0.65
N VAL A 28 -7.91 10.65 0.37
CA VAL A 28 -6.75 10.11 1.07
C VAL A 28 -5.70 9.70 0.04
N TRP A 29 -4.47 10.06 0.31
CA TRP A 29 -3.31 9.60 -0.46
C TRP A 29 -2.43 8.78 0.46
N VAL A 30 -2.00 7.63 -0.03
CA VAL A 30 -1.04 6.77 0.67
C VAL A 30 0.27 6.81 -0.09
N SER A 31 1.35 7.08 0.61
CA SER A 31 2.70 7.05 0.02
C SER A 31 3.06 5.64 -0.43
N GLY A 32 4.00 5.54 -1.35
CA GLY A 32 4.46 4.25 -1.83
C GLY A 32 4.98 3.36 -0.70
N VAL A 33 4.64 2.09 -0.75
CA VAL A 33 5.09 1.07 0.21
C VAL A 33 5.88 0.01 -0.53
N VAL A 34 6.77 -0.66 0.17
CA VAL A 34 7.62 -1.71 -0.39
C VAL A 34 7.53 -2.97 0.48
N GLY A 35 7.98 -4.09 -0.08
CA GLY A 35 8.00 -5.36 0.62
C GLY A 35 9.16 -5.49 1.61
N MET A 36 9.24 -4.58 2.56
CA MET A 36 10.30 -4.55 3.57
C MET A 36 9.67 -4.58 4.97
N ARG A 37 10.21 -5.43 5.83
CA ARG A 37 9.77 -5.50 7.22
C ARG A 37 10.32 -4.33 8.02
N ALA A 38 9.73 -4.07 9.20
CA ALA A 38 10.14 -2.97 10.08
C ALA A 38 11.62 -3.06 10.49
N ASP A 39 12.18 -4.26 10.55
CA ASP A 39 13.60 -4.48 10.86
C ASP A 39 14.54 -4.27 9.65
N GLY A 40 14.00 -3.91 8.50
CA GLY A 40 14.76 -3.65 7.28
C GLY A 40 14.98 -4.86 6.41
N THR A 41 14.54 -6.06 6.81
CA THR A 41 14.69 -7.27 6.00
C THR A 41 13.68 -7.34 4.87
N ILE A 42 14.08 -7.89 3.73
CA ILE A 42 13.26 -8.04 2.53
C ILE A 42 13.25 -9.52 2.14
N PRO A 43 12.08 -10.16 2.05
CA PRO A 43 12.03 -11.56 1.59
C PRO A 43 12.43 -11.67 0.12
N GLY A 44 12.88 -12.86 -0.28
CA GLY A 44 13.42 -13.07 -1.62
C GLY A 44 12.37 -13.27 -2.72
N ASP A 45 11.09 -13.50 -2.38
CA ASP A 45 10.09 -13.79 -3.39
C ASP A 45 9.05 -12.67 -3.50
N THR A 46 8.48 -12.56 -4.70
CA THR A 46 7.51 -11.52 -5.05
C THR A 46 6.25 -11.58 -4.19
N VAL A 47 5.72 -12.77 -3.93
CA VAL A 47 4.47 -12.91 -3.16
C VAL A 47 4.68 -12.44 -1.72
N ALA A 48 5.75 -12.87 -1.07
CA ALA A 48 6.04 -12.46 0.30
C ALA A 48 6.28 -10.93 0.39
N GLN A 49 6.98 -10.36 -0.57
CA GLN A 49 7.16 -8.90 -0.65
C GLN A 49 5.82 -8.18 -0.81
N PHE A 50 4.95 -8.70 -1.69
CA PHE A 50 3.64 -8.10 -1.92
C PHE A 50 2.75 -8.16 -0.69
N GLU A 51 2.77 -9.29 0.05
CA GLU A 51 2.04 -9.42 1.30
C GLU A 51 2.43 -8.34 2.31
N ILE A 52 3.72 -8.12 2.48
CA ILE A 52 4.25 -7.09 3.39
C ILE A 52 3.83 -5.70 2.92
N ALA A 53 3.95 -5.42 1.62
CA ALA A 53 3.56 -4.11 1.07
C ALA A 53 2.06 -3.86 1.26
N MET A 54 1.22 -4.86 1.07
CA MET A 54 -0.23 -4.73 1.26
C MET A 54 -0.59 -4.51 2.74
N ASP A 55 0.10 -5.17 3.66
CA ASP A 55 -0.10 -4.93 5.10
C ASP A 55 0.26 -3.49 5.46
N ALA A 56 1.37 -2.98 4.94
CA ALA A 56 1.79 -1.59 5.16
C ALA A 56 0.79 -0.60 4.55
N LEU A 57 0.34 -0.85 3.33
CA LEU A 57 -0.68 -0.04 2.66
C LEU A 57 -1.96 0.03 3.51
N ASP A 58 -2.42 -1.11 4.00
CA ASP A 58 -3.62 -1.19 4.82
C ASP A 58 -3.48 -0.36 6.11
N ALA A 59 -2.34 -0.48 6.79
CA ALA A 59 -2.08 0.28 8.00
C ALA A 59 -2.11 1.80 7.74
N CYS A 60 -1.45 2.24 6.66
CA CYS A 60 -1.41 3.65 6.30
C CYS A 60 -2.77 4.19 5.85
N LEU A 61 -3.53 3.39 5.12
CA LEU A 61 -4.89 3.73 4.68
C LEU A 61 -5.82 3.89 5.88
N ARG A 62 -5.78 2.94 6.80
CA ARG A 62 -6.64 2.96 8.00
C ARG A 62 -6.29 4.10 8.94
N ALA A 63 -5.02 4.45 9.05
CA ALA A 63 -4.59 5.60 9.86
C ALA A 63 -5.27 6.89 9.39
N ALA A 64 -5.50 7.04 8.09
CA ALA A 64 -6.20 8.19 7.52
C ALA A 64 -7.73 8.02 7.46
N GLY A 65 -8.26 6.94 8.01
CA GLY A 65 -9.71 6.67 8.07
C GLY A 65 -10.27 5.93 6.86
N GLY A 66 -9.42 5.41 5.98
CA GLY A 66 -9.86 4.66 4.80
C GLY A 66 -10.02 3.16 5.09
N LYS A 67 -10.67 2.49 4.16
CA LYS A 67 -10.91 1.03 4.17
C LYS A 67 -10.66 0.49 2.76
N PRO A 68 -10.46 -0.83 2.59
CA PRO A 68 -10.22 -1.40 1.27
C PRO A 68 -11.25 -1.00 0.20
N GLU A 69 -12.53 -0.94 0.56
CA GLU A 69 -13.61 -0.54 -0.34
C GLU A 69 -13.55 0.91 -0.80
N HIS A 70 -12.76 1.75 -0.15
CA HIS A 70 -12.58 3.14 -0.52
C HIS A 70 -11.46 3.35 -1.55
N VAL A 71 -10.67 2.33 -1.85
CA VAL A 71 -9.56 2.45 -2.79
C VAL A 71 -10.10 2.49 -4.22
N VAL A 72 -9.80 3.55 -4.95
CA VAL A 72 -10.29 3.73 -6.32
C VAL A 72 -9.19 3.58 -7.36
N LYS A 73 -7.93 3.72 -6.98
CA LYS A 73 -6.80 3.60 -7.90
C LYS A 73 -5.57 3.04 -7.18
N VAL A 74 -4.94 2.06 -7.80
CA VAL A 74 -3.65 1.52 -7.34
C VAL A 74 -2.64 1.50 -8.49
N GLN A 75 -1.38 1.61 -8.13
CA GLN A 75 -0.24 1.38 -9.03
C GLN A 75 0.66 0.35 -8.39
N VAL A 76 1.11 -0.62 -9.19
CA VAL A 76 2.01 -1.68 -8.73
C VAL A 76 3.25 -1.66 -9.62
N PHE A 77 4.41 -1.60 -8.99
CA PHE A 77 5.70 -1.67 -9.67
C PHE A 77 6.39 -2.99 -9.34
N MET A 78 6.73 -3.76 -10.36
CA MET A 78 7.35 -5.08 -10.20
C MET A 78 8.65 -5.13 -11.00
N THR A 79 9.65 -5.83 -10.47
CA THR A 79 10.89 -6.06 -11.20
C THR A 79 10.75 -7.14 -12.27
N ASP A 80 9.82 -8.08 -12.09
CA ASP A 80 9.53 -9.14 -13.03
C ASP A 80 8.01 -9.20 -13.30
N ILE A 81 7.59 -8.61 -14.41
CA ILE A 81 6.17 -8.52 -14.78
C ILE A 81 5.55 -9.88 -15.10
N SER A 82 6.37 -10.90 -15.39
CA SER A 82 5.86 -12.25 -15.63
C SER A 82 5.22 -12.85 -14.38
N GLU A 83 5.52 -12.31 -13.20
CA GLU A 83 4.95 -12.76 -11.93
C GLU A 83 3.66 -12.04 -11.54
N ARG A 84 3.09 -11.23 -12.44
CA ARG A 84 1.89 -10.44 -12.11
C ARG A 84 0.70 -11.28 -11.64
N ALA A 85 0.56 -12.50 -12.13
CA ALA A 85 -0.53 -13.37 -11.73
C ALA A 85 -0.38 -13.87 -10.29
N SER A 86 0.85 -13.95 -9.77
CA SER A 86 1.13 -14.50 -8.45
C SER A 86 0.62 -13.62 -7.31
N ILE A 87 0.42 -12.33 -7.56
CA ILE A 87 -0.06 -11.39 -6.54
C ILE A 87 -1.58 -11.26 -6.52
N ASN A 88 -2.29 -11.85 -7.50
CA ASN A 88 -3.75 -11.74 -7.59
C ASN A 88 -4.50 -12.33 -6.40
N PRO A 89 -4.12 -13.47 -5.81
CA PRO A 89 -4.85 -13.98 -4.65
C PRO A 89 -4.95 -12.96 -3.51
N ARG A 90 -3.86 -12.26 -3.19
CA ARG A 90 -3.89 -11.22 -2.16
C ARG A 90 -4.74 -10.03 -2.59
N ARG A 91 -4.68 -9.63 -3.85
CA ARG A 91 -5.50 -8.52 -4.36
C ARG A 91 -6.98 -8.85 -4.27
N ILE A 92 -7.37 -10.05 -4.67
CA ILE A 92 -8.76 -10.53 -4.59
C ILE A 92 -9.23 -10.53 -3.14
N ASP A 93 -8.44 -11.05 -2.24
CA ASP A 93 -8.77 -11.12 -0.82
C ASP A 93 -8.93 -9.72 -0.21
N TYR A 94 -8.08 -8.78 -0.59
CA TYR A 94 -8.09 -7.44 -0.04
C TYR A 94 -9.23 -6.56 -0.59
N PHE A 95 -9.38 -6.50 -1.91
CA PHE A 95 -10.36 -5.61 -2.55
C PHE A 95 -11.74 -6.23 -2.73
N ARG A 96 -11.82 -7.55 -2.79
CA ARG A 96 -13.07 -8.30 -2.99
C ARG A 96 -13.80 -7.80 -4.24
N GLU A 97 -15.11 -7.47 -4.12
CA GLU A 97 -15.90 -6.93 -5.23
C GLU A 97 -15.58 -5.46 -5.54
N HIS A 98 -14.88 -4.76 -4.66
CA HIS A 98 -14.56 -3.34 -4.81
C HIS A 98 -13.27 -3.13 -5.59
N ARG A 99 -13.25 -3.57 -6.84
CA ARG A 99 -12.06 -3.55 -7.70
C ARG A 99 -11.61 -2.13 -8.01
N PRO A 100 -10.39 -1.73 -7.65
CA PRO A 100 -9.88 -0.43 -8.04
C PRO A 100 -9.43 -0.41 -9.50
N ALA A 101 -9.35 0.77 -10.08
CA ALA A 101 -8.60 0.93 -11.32
C ALA A 101 -7.12 0.66 -11.01
N SER A 102 -6.41 0.00 -11.91
CA SER A 102 -5.05 -0.47 -11.63
C SER A 102 -4.14 -0.30 -12.82
N THR A 103 -2.91 0.11 -12.53
CA THR A 103 -1.79 0.07 -13.47
C THR A 103 -0.69 -0.77 -12.83
N LEU A 104 -0.19 -1.74 -13.60
CA LEU A 104 0.92 -2.59 -13.18
C LEU A 104 2.03 -2.49 -14.22
N VAL A 105 3.22 -2.10 -13.77
CA VAL A 105 4.40 -1.93 -14.63
C VAL A 105 5.63 -2.53 -13.99
#